data_6907a6420e8dfea977ffcd56c0939af4
#
_entry.id   6907a6420e8dfea977ffcd56c0939af4
#
_cell.length_a   1.000
_cell.length_b   1.000
_cell.length_c   1.000
_cell.angle_alpha   90.00
_cell.angle_beta   90.00
_cell.angle_gamma   90.00
#
_symmetry.space_group_name_H-M   'P 1'
#
loop_
_entity.id
_entity.type
_entity.pdbx_description
1 polymer ?
#
loop_
_entity_poly.entity_id
_entity_poly.type
_entity_poly.pdbx_seq_one_letter_code
_entity_poly.pdbx_strand_id
1 'polypeptide(L)'
;MGRLDNKVAIITGGSKGIGAAVAKKFIEEGAKVVLTARKMDEGQKVADQLGDNAIFIQQDVARKGDWDRVIRQTVQVFGKLNIVVNNAGIAEYADVEKTDAEIWDKTIAVNLTGTMWGTKLGIEAMKNNGEKNSIINMSSIEGLIGDPDLFAYNASKGGVRLLTKSAALDCARKGYDIRVNIIHPGYISTPLVDNLVKDDPKAEGHLESLHPLGRLGKPEEIANLALYLASDESSFSTGSEFVADGGYTAQ
;
A
#
# COMPACT_ATOMS: atom_id res chain seq x y z
N MET A 1 6.86 16.64 -18.88
CA MET A 1 5.78 16.76 -17.89
C MET A 1 5.57 15.39 -17.30
N GLY A 2 5.70 15.25 -15.98
CA GLY A 2 5.55 13.96 -15.30
C GLY A 2 4.10 13.52 -15.25
N ARG A 3 3.86 12.22 -15.11
CA ARG A 3 2.51 11.63 -15.06
C ARG A 3 1.70 12.02 -13.82
N LEU A 4 2.37 12.53 -12.78
CA LEU A 4 1.78 12.97 -11.51
C LEU A 4 2.07 14.46 -11.21
N ASP A 5 2.36 15.25 -12.23
CA ASP A 5 2.59 16.69 -12.06
C ASP A 5 1.44 17.34 -11.28
N ASN A 6 1.80 18.14 -10.27
CA ASN A 6 0.86 18.82 -9.37
C ASN A 6 -0.03 17.88 -8.52
N LYS A 7 0.22 16.59 -8.44
CA LYS A 7 -0.47 15.68 -7.52
C LYS A 7 0.23 15.63 -6.16
N VAL A 8 -0.55 15.43 -5.11
CA VAL A 8 -0.08 15.23 -3.73
C VAL A 8 -0.50 13.86 -3.26
N ALA A 9 0.47 13.06 -2.80
CA ALA A 9 0.25 11.69 -2.38
C ALA A 9 0.62 11.45 -0.91
N ILE A 10 -0.18 10.65 -0.20
CA ILE A 10 0.20 10.02 1.07
C ILE A 10 0.55 8.57 0.78
N ILE A 11 1.72 8.11 1.26
CA ILE A 11 2.18 6.72 1.12
C ILE A 11 2.50 6.17 2.49
N THR A 12 1.71 5.22 2.96
CA THR A 12 1.92 4.58 4.26
C THR A 12 2.95 3.46 4.16
N GLY A 13 3.75 3.26 5.22
CA GLY A 13 4.87 2.33 5.19
C GLY A 13 5.98 2.77 4.23
N GLY A 14 6.14 4.09 4.03
CA GLY A 14 7.03 4.69 3.04
C GLY A 14 8.52 4.68 3.40
N SER A 15 8.91 4.14 4.56
CA SER A 15 10.31 4.15 5.00
C SER A 15 11.19 3.05 4.40
N LYS A 16 10.62 2.05 3.72
CA LYS A 16 11.35 0.93 3.12
C LYS A 16 10.51 0.15 2.09
N GLY A 17 11.15 -0.77 1.39
CA GLY A 17 10.50 -1.73 0.48
C GLY A 17 9.63 -1.07 -0.57
N ILE A 18 8.45 -1.64 -0.82
CA ILE A 18 7.50 -1.16 -1.83
C ILE A 18 7.11 0.30 -1.60
N GLY A 19 6.83 0.71 -0.35
CA GLY A 19 6.41 2.08 -0.06
C GLY A 19 7.46 3.12 -0.40
N ALA A 20 8.74 2.85 -0.11
CA ALA A 20 9.84 3.74 -0.48
C ALA A 20 10.05 3.81 -2.00
N ALA A 21 9.93 2.67 -2.70
CA ALA A 21 10.02 2.62 -4.16
C ALA A 21 8.86 3.40 -4.83
N VAL A 22 7.63 3.27 -4.31
CA VAL A 22 6.47 4.05 -4.78
C VAL A 22 6.70 5.54 -4.57
N ALA A 23 7.21 5.95 -3.41
CA ALA A 23 7.49 7.35 -3.12
C ALA A 23 8.52 7.95 -4.09
N LYS A 24 9.64 7.23 -4.28
CA LYS A 24 10.67 7.61 -5.24
C LYS A 24 10.07 7.78 -6.65
N LYS A 25 9.33 6.77 -7.09
CA LYS A 25 8.72 6.77 -8.43
C LYS A 25 7.72 7.91 -8.61
N PHE A 26 6.91 8.22 -7.60
CA PHE A 26 5.93 9.31 -7.67
C PHE A 26 6.60 10.69 -7.75
N ILE A 27 7.71 10.89 -7.02
CA ILE A 27 8.49 12.13 -7.08
C ILE A 27 9.16 12.29 -8.44
N GLU A 28 9.76 11.23 -9.00
CA GLU A 28 10.32 11.23 -10.35
C GLU A 28 9.29 11.64 -11.41
N GLU A 29 8.01 11.40 -11.15
CA GLU A 29 6.88 11.72 -12.01
C GLU A 29 6.15 13.02 -11.62
N GLY A 30 6.77 13.86 -10.78
CA GLY A 30 6.32 15.22 -10.48
C GLY A 30 5.36 15.37 -9.31
N ALA A 31 5.10 14.31 -8.54
CA ALA A 31 4.27 14.41 -7.34
C ALA A 31 5.00 15.03 -6.15
N LYS A 32 4.22 15.61 -5.22
CA LYS A 32 4.64 15.87 -3.84
C LYS A 32 4.18 14.69 -2.97
N VAL A 33 5.05 14.21 -2.08
CA VAL A 33 4.81 12.98 -1.34
C VAL A 33 4.94 13.17 0.17
N VAL A 34 3.95 12.69 0.90
CA VAL A 34 4.01 12.51 2.35
C VAL A 34 4.27 11.04 2.64
N LEU A 35 5.43 10.74 3.15
CA LEU A 35 5.81 9.42 3.62
C LEU A 35 5.36 9.24 5.05
N THR A 36 4.79 8.08 5.38
CA THR A 36 4.49 7.78 6.79
C THR A 36 5.03 6.42 7.22
N ALA A 37 5.48 6.34 8.46
CA ALA A 37 5.91 5.11 9.13
C ALA A 37 5.95 5.32 10.65
N ARG A 38 6.13 4.23 11.41
CA ARG A 38 6.23 4.30 12.88
C ARG A 38 7.57 4.83 13.38
N LYS A 39 8.66 4.53 12.67
CA LYS A 39 10.01 4.92 13.06
C LYS A 39 10.41 6.23 12.40
N MET A 40 10.63 7.26 13.24
CA MET A 40 10.97 8.60 12.81
C MET A 40 12.25 8.63 11.96
N ASP A 41 13.34 8.09 12.51
CA ASP A 41 14.67 8.20 11.91
C ASP A 41 14.75 7.52 10.52
N GLU A 42 14.12 6.32 10.39
CA GLU A 42 14.09 5.60 9.12
C GLU A 42 13.29 6.37 8.05
N GLY A 43 12.14 6.92 8.44
CA GLY A 43 11.27 7.64 7.52
C GLY A 43 11.82 9.01 7.12
N GLN A 44 12.38 9.76 8.07
CA GLN A 44 12.99 11.05 7.80
C GLN A 44 14.18 10.92 6.84
N LYS A 45 15.04 9.93 7.05
CA LYS A 45 16.17 9.63 6.15
C LYS A 45 15.73 9.42 4.71
N VAL A 46 14.62 8.71 4.49
CA VAL A 46 14.09 8.48 3.13
C VAL A 46 13.55 9.80 2.55
N ALA A 47 12.81 10.58 3.33
CA ALA A 47 12.32 11.88 2.86
C ALA A 47 13.47 12.83 2.48
N ASP A 48 14.52 12.90 3.29
CA ASP A 48 15.71 13.72 3.01
C ASP A 48 16.42 13.30 1.72
N GLN A 49 16.48 11.99 1.45
CA GLN A 49 17.06 11.47 0.19
C GLN A 49 16.22 11.79 -1.05
N LEU A 50 14.91 11.94 -0.88
CA LEU A 50 13.98 12.24 -1.95
C LEU A 50 13.85 13.76 -2.26
N GLY A 51 14.38 14.60 -1.37
CA GLY A 51 14.45 16.05 -1.56
C GLY A 51 13.16 16.81 -1.22
N ASP A 52 13.06 18.05 -1.64
CA ASP A 52 12.07 19.04 -1.19
C ASP A 52 10.60 18.67 -1.50
N ASN A 53 10.37 17.74 -2.41
CA ASN A 53 9.03 17.26 -2.75
C ASN A 53 8.56 16.10 -1.82
N ALA A 54 9.37 15.72 -0.85
CA ALA A 54 9.05 14.68 0.13
C ALA A 54 9.06 15.23 1.55
N ILE A 55 8.05 14.88 2.34
CA ILE A 55 8.07 15.07 3.79
C ILE A 55 7.74 13.77 4.50
N PHE A 56 8.25 13.61 5.71
CA PHE A 56 7.93 12.49 6.56
C PHE A 56 7.02 12.92 7.73
N ILE A 57 6.00 12.11 8.02
CA ILE A 57 5.14 12.27 9.19
C ILE A 57 5.06 10.92 9.91
N GLN A 58 5.44 10.88 11.18
CA GLN A 58 5.31 9.67 11.98
C GLN A 58 3.84 9.27 12.12
N GLN A 59 3.53 7.98 11.88
CA GLN A 59 2.16 7.45 11.91
C GLN A 59 2.12 6.00 12.34
N ASP A 60 1.18 5.67 13.21
CA ASP A 60 0.64 4.33 13.37
C ASP A 60 -0.70 4.26 12.61
N VAL A 61 -0.75 3.49 11.51
CA VAL A 61 -1.94 3.39 10.66
C VAL A 61 -3.15 2.78 11.38
N ALA A 62 -2.92 2.01 12.45
CA ALA A 62 -4.00 1.45 13.28
C ALA A 62 -4.75 2.52 14.08
N ARG A 63 -4.20 3.73 14.23
CA ARG A 63 -4.75 4.82 15.04
C ARG A 63 -5.45 5.86 14.17
N LYS A 64 -6.77 6.00 14.31
CA LYS A 64 -7.54 7.03 13.57
C LYS A 64 -6.97 8.44 13.78
N GLY A 65 -6.60 8.81 15.01
CA GLY A 65 -6.06 10.15 15.32
C GLY A 65 -4.77 10.48 14.57
N ASP A 66 -3.94 9.48 14.26
CA ASP A 66 -2.75 9.67 13.45
C ASP A 66 -3.12 9.95 11.98
N TRP A 67 -4.14 9.29 11.44
CA TRP A 67 -4.67 9.59 10.12
C TRP A 67 -5.22 11.00 10.01
N ASP A 68 -6.04 11.44 10.99
CA ASP A 68 -6.57 12.80 11.05
C ASP A 68 -5.44 13.84 11.04
N ARG A 69 -4.35 13.56 11.76
CA ARG A 69 -3.17 14.42 11.83
C ARG A 69 -2.40 14.44 10.51
N VAL A 70 -2.15 13.26 9.91
CA VAL A 70 -1.41 13.14 8.63
C VAL A 70 -2.14 13.88 7.51
N ILE A 71 -3.44 13.65 7.32
CA ILE A 71 -4.23 14.32 6.28
C ILE A 71 -4.24 15.84 6.50
N ARG A 72 -4.49 16.30 7.73
CA ARG A 72 -4.48 17.73 8.04
C ARG A 72 -3.13 18.37 7.72
N GLN A 73 -2.01 17.76 8.13
CA GLN A 73 -0.67 18.28 7.85
C GLN A 73 -0.35 18.23 6.36
N THR A 74 -0.77 17.19 5.63
CA THR A 74 -0.61 17.10 4.17
C THR A 74 -1.27 18.29 3.47
N VAL A 75 -2.54 18.56 3.81
CA VAL A 75 -3.28 19.69 3.22
C VAL A 75 -2.68 21.02 3.66
N GLN A 76 -2.22 21.15 4.90
CA GLN A 76 -1.58 22.38 5.38
C GLN A 76 -0.27 22.70 4.63
N VAL A 77 0.55 21.69 4.34
CA VAL A 77 1.86 21.88 3.67
C VAL A 77 1.72 21.99 2.16
N PHE A 78 0.90 21.14 1.54
CA PHE A 78 0.82 21.02 0.09
C PHE A 78 -0.49 21.54 -0.52
N GLY A 79 -1.42 22.02 0.30
CA GLY A 79 -2.68 22.66 -0.12
C GLY A 79 -3.79 21.67 -0.50
N LYS A 80 -3.48 20.39 -0.72
CA LYS A 80 -4.45 19.39 -1.18
C LYS A 80 -3.99 17.96 -0.93
N LEU A 81 -4.87 17.00 -1.24
CA LEU A 81 -4.57 15.57 -1.33
C LEU A 81 -5.22 15.02 -2.60
N ASN A 82 -4.50 14.19 -3.36
CA ASN A 82 -4.99 13.56 -4.58
C ASN A 82 -4.86 12.04 -4.58
N ILE A 83 -3.85 11.50 -3.87
CA ILE A 83 -3.52 10.09 -3.92
C ILE A 83 -3.29 9.56 -2.51
N VAL A 84 -3.86 8.40 -2.20
CA VAL A 84 -3.53 7.63 -0.99
C VAL A 84 -3.07 6.24 -1.40
N VAL A 85 -1.86 5.87 -0.99
CA VAL A 85 -1.33 4.51 -1.13
C VAL A 85 -1.30 3.86 0.24
N ASN A 86 -2.27 3.00 0.51
CA ASN A 86 -2.37 2.20 1.74
C ASN A 86 -1.45 0.98 1.61
N ASN A 87 -0.14 1.19 1.84
CA ASN A 87 0.89 0.16 1.68
C ASN A 87 1.38 -0.42 3.01
N ALA A 88 1.25 0.30 4.12
CA ALA A 88 1.68 -0.21 5.43
C ALA A 88 1.03 -1.56 5.75
N GLY A 89 1.86 -2.53 6.15
CA GLY A 89 1.40 -3.86 6.52
C GLY A 89 2.46 -4.62 7.32
N ILE A 90 2.00 -5.65 8.00
CA ILE A 90 2.82 -6.64 8.72
C ILE A 90 2.38 -8.04 8.31
N ALA A 91 3.30 -8.98 8.39
CA ALA A 91 3.02 -10.41 8.28
C ALA A 91 3.65 -11.10 9.50
N GLU A 92 2.85 -11.82 10.24
CA GLU A 92 3.29 -12.70 11.32
C GLU A 92 2.91 -14.13 10.95
N TYR A 93 3.91 -15.02 10.94
CA TYR A 93 3.73 -16.43 10.60
C TYR A 93 3.13 -17.16 11.78
N ALA A 94 1.89 -17.56 11.63
CA ALA A 94 1.17 -18.42 12.58
C ALA A 94 0.05 -19.16 11.84
N ASP A 95 0.04 -20.47 11.99
CA ASP A 95 -1.06 -21.33 11.54
C ASP A 95 -2.33 -21.09 12.40
N VAL A 96 -3.39 -21.80 12.08
CA VAL A 96 -4.69 -21.64 12.78
C VAL A 96 -4.61 -21.99 14.28
N GLU A 97 -3.74 -22.91 14.68
CA GLU A 97 -3.59 -23.33 16.08
C GLU A 97 -2.71 -22.36 16.90
N LYS A 98 -1.73 -21.72 16.24
CA LYS A 98 -0.78 -20.80 16.87
C LYS A 98 -1.24 -19.34 16.83
N THR A 99 -2.22 -18.99 16.01
CA THR A 99 -2.75 -17.64 15.96
C THR A 99 -3.55 -17.32 17.21
N ASP A 100 -2.95 -16.60 18.13
CA ASP A 100 -3.61 -16.09 19.32
C ASP A 100 -4.28 -14.73 19.07
N ALA A 101 -4.95 -14.18 20.09
CA ALA A 101 -5.64 -12.90 19.99
C ALA A 101 -4.68 -11.73 19.72
N GLU A 102 -3.46 -11.77 20.23
CA GLU A 102 -2.48 -10.70 20.02
C GLU A 102 -2.03 -10.63 18.56
N ILE A 103 -1.66 -11.76 17.96
CA ILE A 103 -1.30 -11.89 16.54
C ILE A 103 -2.47 -11.45 15.66
N TRP A 104 -3.67 -11.93 15.96
CA TRP A 104 -4.88 -11.60 15.22
C TRP A 104 -5.18 -10.11 15.29
N ASP A 105 -5.34 -9.56 16.47
CA ASP A 105 -5.74 -8.17 16.68
C ASP A 105 -4.73 -7.19 16.07
N LYS A 106 -3.43 -7.43 16.25
CA LYS A 106 -2.36 -6.63 15.68
C LYS A 106 -2.37 -6.67 14.15
N THR A 107 -2.53 -7.86 13.56
CA THR A 107 -2.55 -8.03 12.10
C THR A 107 -3.77 -7.32 11.49
N ILE A 108 -4.95 -7.51 12.07
CA ILE A 108 -6.18 -6.86 11.61
C ILE A 108 -6.10 -5.34 11.82
N ALA A 109 -5.61 -4.89 12.97
CA ALA A 109 -5.49 -3.45 13.26
C ALA A 109 -4.60 -2.71 12.24
N VAL A 110 -3.45 -3.29 11.89
CA VAL A 110 -2.53 -2.67 10.93
C VAL A 110 -3.01 -2.84 9.50
N ASN A 111 -3.24 -4.08 9.06
CA ASN A 111 -3.45 -4.38 7.64
C ASN A 111 -4.84 -4.01 7.14
N LEU A 112 -5.88 -4.28 7.94
CA LEU A 112 -7.26 -4.07 7.52
C LEU A 112 -7.84 -2.76 8.06
N THR A 113 -7.80 -2.55 9.38
CA THR A 113 -8.34 -1.33 10.00
C THR A 113 -7.55 -0.09 9.54
N GLY A 114 -6.21 -0.19 9.44
CA GLY A 114 -5.37 0.88 8.92
C GLY A 114 -5.72 1.25 7.49
N THR A 115 -5.91 0.26 6.62
CA THR A 115 -6.34 0.47 5.22
C THR A 115 -7.75 1.05 5.14
N MET A 116 -8.66 0.59 6.01
CA MET A 116 -10.02 1.16 6.11
C MET A 116 -9.98 2.64 6.49
N TRP A 117 -9.17 3.04 7.47
CA TRP A 117 -9.04 4.45 7.83
C TRP A 117 -8.46 5.28 6.69
N GLY A 118 -7.39 4.81 6.03
CA GLY A 118 -6.78 5.50 4.90
C GLY A 118 -7.74 5.67 3.74
N THR A 119 -8.52 4.64 3.43
CA THR A 119 -9.54 4.69 2.39
C THR A 119 -10.66 5.67 2.76
N LYS A 120 -11.24 5.53 3.95
CA LYS A 120 -12.35 6.37 4.41
C LYS A 120 -11.97 7.85 4.48
N LEU A 121 -10.90 8.16 5.21
CA LEU A 121 -10.48 9.55 5.44
C LEU A 121 -9.85 10.17 4.19
N GLY A 122 -9.21 9.36 3.33
CA GLY A 122 -8.78 9.78 2.00
C GLY A 122 -9.95 10.21 1.13
N ILE A 123 -11.03 9.43 1.07
CA ILE A 123 -12.26 9.82 0.36
C ILE A 123 -12.83 11.12 0.94
N GLU A 124 -12.92 11.24 2.27
CA GLU A 124 -13.42 12.45 2.93
C GLU A 124 -12.62 13.71 2.56
N ALA A 125 -11.30 13.59 2.45
CA ALA A 125 -10.41 14.70 2.09
C ALA A 125 -10.46 15.07 0.60
N MET A 126 -10.71 14.10 -0.28
CA MET A 126 -10.60 14.27 -1.73
C MET A 126 -11.94 14.53 -2.44
N LYS A 127 -13.08 14.09 -1.88
CA LYS A 127 -14.39 14.05 -2.56
C LYS A 127 -14.91 15.40 -3.09
N ASN A 128 -14.40 16.52 -2.60
CA ASN A 128 -14.85 17.86 -2.97
C ASN A 128 -13.70 18.75 -3.47
N ASN A 129 -12.54 18.20 -3.82
CA ASN A 129 -11.40 19.00 -4.26
C ASN A 129 -11.45 19.41 -5.74
N GLY A 130 -12.43 18.92 -6.50
CA GLY A 130 -12.61 19.26 -7.93
C GLY A 130 -11.57 18.64 -8.86
N GLU A 131 -10.81 17.67 -8.38
CA GLU A 131 -9.74 17.01 -9.13
C GLU A 131 -9.97 15.50 -9.25
N LYS A 132 -9.30 14.88 -10.21
CA LYS A 132 -9.24 13.41 -10.31
C LYS A 132 -8.31 12.86 -9.24
N ASN A 133 -8.79 11.86 -8.50
CA ASN A 133 -8.12 11.30 -7.35
C ASN A 133 -8.00 9.78 -7.44
N SER A 134 -7.04 9.21 -6.70
CA SER A 134 -6.83 7.75 -6.68
C SER A 134 -6.50 7.26 -5.29
N ILE A 135 -7.09 6.12 -4.91
CA ILE A 135 -6.72 5.35 -3.73
C ILE A 135 -6.23 3.98 -4.20
N ILE A 136 -5.07 3.58 -3.73
CA ILE A 136 -4.43 2.31 -4.06
C ILE A 136 -4.24 1.54 -2.76
N ASN A 137 -4.93 0.42 -2.63
CA ASN A 137 -4.82 -0.45 -1.48
C ASN A 137 -3.89 -1.63 -1.79
N MET A 138 -2.87 -1.82 -0.96
CA MET A 138 -1.94 -2.91 -1.11
C MET A 138 -2.47 -4.16 -0.39
N SER A 139 -2.92 -5.14 -1.16
CA SER A 139 -3.23 -6.47 -0.66
C SER A 139 -1.99 -7.39 -0.77
N SER A 140 -2.18 -8.58 -1.26
CA SER A 140 -1.20 -9.64 -1.51
C SER A 140 -1.85 -10.71 -2.38
N ILE A 141 -1.08 -11.62 -2.97
CA ILE A 141 -1.58 -12.91 -3.44
C ILE A 141 -2.32 -13.65 -2.33
N GLU A 142 -1.88 -13.48 -1.08
CA GLU A 142 -2.50 -14.03 0.13
C GLU A 142 -3.92 -13.47 0.43
N GLY A 143 -4.37 -12.50 -0.34
CA GLY A 143 -5.78 -12.07 -0.38
C GLY A 143 -6.61 -12.80 -1.45
N LEU A 144 -5.98 -13.64 -2.27
CA LEU A 144 -6.58 -14.44 -3.34
C LEU A 144 -6.55 -15.93 -3.06
N ILE A 145 -5.46 -16.41 -2.47
CA ILE A 145 -5.20 -17.80 -2.13
C ILE A 145 -4.98 -17.95 -0.61
N GLY A 146 -5.00 -19.18 -0.11
CA GLY A 146 -4.70 -19.49 1.29
C GLY A 146 -3.27 -19.97 1.46
N ASP A 147 -2.60 -19.47 2.51
CA ASP A 147 -1.34 -19.99 3.02
C ASP A 147 -1.59 -20.51 4.44
N PRO A 148 -1.30 -21.79 4.74
CA PRO A 148 -1.58 -22.39 6.06
C PRO A 148 -0.83 -21.72 7.20
N ASP A 149 0.30 -21.07 6.93
CA ASP A 149 1.15 -20.43 7.93
C ASP A 149 0.86 -18.91 8.10
N LEU A 150 -0.13 -18.38 7.38
CA LEU A 150 -0.48 -16.94 7.35
C LEU A 150 -1.97 -16.68 7.69
N PHE A 151 -2.54 -17.39 8.66
CA PHE A 151 -3.98 -17.38 8.93
C PHE A 151 -4.58 -15.96 9.13
N ALA A 152 -4.02 -15.16 10.03
CA ALA A 152 -4.48 -13.78 10.26
C ALA A 152 -4.17 -12.84 9.08
N TYR A 153 -3.04 -13.05 8.42
CA TYR A 153 -2.63 -12.27 7.26
C TYR A 153 -3.59 -12.47 6.08
N ASN A 154 -3.89 -13.72 5.72
CA ASN A 154 -4.89 -14.07 4.69
C ASN A 154 -6.23 -13.38 4.96
N ALA A 155 -6.75 -13.48 6.19
CA ALA A 155 -7.99 -12.84 6.58
C ALA A 155 -7.93 -11.31 6.36
N SER A 156 -6.82 -10.66 6.77
CA SER A 156 -6.64 -9.24 6.62
C SER A 156 -6.59 -8.80 5.15
N LYS A 157 -5.85 -9.54 4.29
CA LYS A 157 -5.66 -9.21 2.87
C LYS A 157 -6.91 -9.54 2.03
N GLY A 158 -7.63 -10.59 2.37
CA GLY A 158 -8.98 -10.88 1.82
C GLY A 158 -9.99 -9.78 2.19
N GLY A 159 -9.94 -9.26 3.42
CA GLY A 159 -10.75 -8.13 3.86
C GLY A 159 -10.45 -6.85 3.07
N VAL A 160 -9.17 -6.53 2.84
CA VAL A 160 -8.75 -5.37 2.00
C VAL A 160 -9.30 -5.50 0.58
N ARG A 161 -9.31 -6.70 0.02
CA ARG A 161 -9.85 -6.99 -1.31
C ARG A 161 -11.31 -6.53 -1.46
N LEU A 162 -12.20 -6.96 -0.58
CA LEU A 162 -13.63 -6.62 -0.67
C LEU A 162 -13.92 -5.19 -0.20
N LEU A 163 -13.20 -4.67 0.79
CA LEU A 163 -13.28 -3.28 1.21
C LEU A 163 -13.01 -2.32 0.04
N THR A 164 -11.99 -2.61 -0.77
CA THR A 164 -11.64 -1.81 -1.95
C THR A 164 -12.78 -1.75 -2.97
N LYS A 165 -13.37 -2.88 -3.30
CA LYS A 165 -14.52 -2.95 -4.23
C LYS A 165 -15.72 -2.16 -3.72
N SER A 166 -16.02 -2.32 -2.43
CA SER A 166 -17.11 -1.57 -1.80
C SER A 166 -16.90 -0.06 -1.84
N ALA A 167 -15.69 0.41 -1.52
CA ALA A 167 -15.35 1.83 -1.56
C ALA A 167 -15.41 2.40 -2.99
N ALA A 168 -14.91 1.65 -3.98
CA ALA A 168 -14.95 2.03 -5.40
C ALA A 168 -16.38 2.23 -5.90
N LEU A 169 -17.27 1.29 -5.59
CA LEU A 169 -18.68 1.36 -5.98
C LEU A 169 -19.42 2.50 -5.28
N ASP A 170 -19.08 2.79 -4.02
CA ASP A 170 -19.68 3.91 -3.28
C ASP A 170 -19.25 5.26 -3.84
N CYS A 171 -17.96 5.42 -4.17
CA CYS A 171 -17.46 6.62 -4.84
C CYS A 171 -18.13 6.84 -6.19
N ALA A 172 -18.24 5.80 -7.02
CA ALA A 172 -18.89 5.87 -8.33
C ALA A 172 -20.38 6.24 -8.21
N ARG A 173 -21.10 5.58 -7.28
CA ARG A 173 -22.53 5.88 -7.04
C ARG A 173 -22.79 7.33 -6.60
N LYS A 174 -21.83 7.90 -5.84
CA LYS A 174 -21.92 9.28 -5.34
C LYS A 174 -21.38 10.33 -6.33
N GLY A 175 -20.87 9.91 -7.47
CA GLY A 175 -20.29 10.81 -8.47
C GLY A 175 -18.99 11.47 -8.02
N TYR A 176 -18.24 10.84 -7.09
CA TYR A 176 -16.93 11.34 -6.68
C TYR A 176 -15.89 11.00 -7.75
N ASP A 177 -15.04 11.97 -8.08
CA ASP A 177 -13.90 11.78 -9.00
C ASP A 177 -12.74 11.05 -8.28
N ILE A 178 -13.05 9.89 -7.67
CA ILE A 178 -12.10 9.07 -6.90
C ILE A 178 -12.18 7.63 -7.39
N ARG A 179 -11.07 7.13 -7.92
CA ARG A 179 -10.90 5.71 -8.23
C ARG A 179 -10.27 4.98 -7.04
N VAL A 180 -10.73 3.78 -6.74
CA VAL A 180 -10.19 2.96 -5.66
C VAL A 180 -9.85 1.59 -6.23
N ASN A 181 -8.57 1.24 -6.26
CA ASN A 181 -8.08 -0.02 -6.84
C ASN A 181 -7.16 -0.77 -5.86
N ILE A 182 -6.88 -2.01 -6.19
CA ILE A 182 -6.08 -2.90 -5.35
C ILE A 182 -4.95 -3.54 -6.16
N ILE A 183 -3.77 -3.64 -5.53
CA ILE A 183 -2.65 -4.41 -6.04
C ILE A 183 -2.47 -5.66 -5.18
N HIS A 184 -2.23 -6.80 -5.83
CA HIS A 184 -1.87 -8.07 -5.22
C HIS A 184 -0.44 -8.44 -5.62
N PRO A 185 0.59 -8.02 -4.86
CA PRO A 185 1.96 -8.47 -5.09
C PRO A 185 2.13 -9.94 -4.73
N GLY A 186 3.01 -10.63 -5.45
CA GLY A 186 3.63 -11.87 -4.98
C GLY A 186 4.72 -11.59 -3.93
N TYR A 187 5.67 -12.50 -3.79
CA TYR A 187 6.85 -12.26 -2.95
C TYR A 187 7.79 -11.26 -3.63
N ILE A 188 8.00 -10.14 -2.95
CA ILE A 188 8.82 -9.02 -3.43
C ILE A 188 10.04 -8.89 -2.54
N SER A 189 11.23 -8.78 -3.12
CA SER A 189 12.49 -8.59 -2.40
C SER A 189 12.45 -7.30 -1.57
N THR A 190 12.16 -7.44 -0.30
CA THR A 190 11.94 -6.35 0.66
C THR A 190 12.37 -6.82 2.05
N PRO A 191 12.65 -5.92 2.99
CA PRO A 191 12.93 -6.30 4.38
C PRO A 191 11.84 -7.14 5.04
N LEU A 192 10.61 -7.13 4.53
CA LEU A 192 9.55 -8.02 5.00
C LEU A 192 9.87 -9.48 4.63
N VAL A 193 10.22 -9.73 3.36
CA VAL A 193 10.58 -11.06 2.85
C VAL A 193 11.97 -11.47 3.36
N ASP A 194 12.94 -10.55 3.41
CA ASP A 194 14.28 -10.84 3.96
C ASP A 194 14.20 -11.41 5.39
N ASN A 195 13.27 -10.93 6.20
CA ASN A 195 13.05 -11.45 7.55
C ASN A 195 12.47 -12.87 7.55
N LEU A 196 11.80 -13.30 6.48
CA LEU A 196 11.24 -14.66 6.36
C LEU A 196 12.32 -15.68 6.04
N VAL A 197 13.29 -15.28 5.22
CA VAL A 197 14.34 -16.17 4.71
C VAL A 197 15.62 -16.12 5.54
N LYS A 198 15.69 -15.21 6.51
CA LYS A 198 16.90 -14.87 7.27
C LYS A 198 17.57 -16.08 7.95
N ASP A 199 16.77 -16.98 8.48
CA ASP A 199 17.23 -18.10 9.30
C ASP A 199 17.28 -19.43 8.51
N ASP A 200 16.86 -19.43 7.24
CA ASP A 200 16.93 -20.59 6.33
C ASP A 200 17.48 -20.18 4.95
N PRO A 201 18.74 -20.53 4.64
CA PRO A 201 19.35 -20.22 3.34
C PRO A 201 18.65 -20.84 2.12
N LYS A 202 17.75 -21.82 2.33
CA LYS A 202 16.98 -22.44 1.25
C LYS A 202 15.63 -21.78 1.04
N ALA A 203 15.17 -20.98 2.00
CA ALA A 203 13.84 -20.37 1.96
C ALA A 203 13.70 -19.39 0.79
N GLU A 204 14.73 -18.60 0.46
CA GLU A 204 14.69 -17.68 -0.68
C GLU A 204 14.52 -18.44 -2.00
N GLY A 205 15.33 -19.47 -2.25
CA GLY A 205 15.19 -20.29 -3.46
C GLY A 205 13.86 -21.04 -3.52
N HIS A 206 13.27 -21.40 -2.38
CA HIS A 206 11.92 -21.95 -2.34
C HIS A 206 10.90 -20.89 -2.77
N LEU A 207 10.94 -19.69 -2.20
CA LEU A 207 10.02 -18.60 -2.60
C LEU A 207 10.17 -18.24 -4.08
N GLU A 208 11.39 -18.20 -4.62
CA GLU A 208 11.62 -18.00 -6.05
C GLU A 208 10.97 -19.08 -6.91
N SER A 209 11.09 -20.35 -6.50
CA SER A 209 10.53 -21.48 -7.23
C SER A 209 9.01 -21.51 -7.30
N LEU A 210 8.33 -20.81 -6.41
CA LEU A 210 6.88 -20.66 -6.42
C LEU A 210 6.39 -19.72 -7.54
N HIS A 211 7.27 -18.90 -8.09
CA HIS A 211 6.95 -17.98 -9.18
C HIS A 211 7.38 -18.57 -10.52
N PRO A 212 6.49 -18.76 -11.51
CA PRO A 212 6.84 -19.19 -12.86
C PRO A 212 7.94 -18.37 -13.53
N LEU A 213 8.09 -17.08 -13.16
CA LEU A 213 9.21 -16.26 -13.64
C LEU A 213 10.57 -16.60 -12.98
N GLY A 214 10.62 -17.53 -12.00
CA GLY A 214 11.84 -18.05 -11.36
C GLY A 214 12.60 -17.03 -10.53
N ARG A 215 11.95 -15.99 -10.00
CA ARG A 215 12.56 -14.97 -9.16
C ARG A 215 11.55 -14.26 -8.28
N LEU A 216 12.01 -13.61 -7.24
CA LEU A 216 11.21 -12.63 -6.51
C LEU A 216 10.95 -11.38 -7.37
N GLY A 217 9.83 -10.70 -7.10
CA GLY A 217 9.56 -9.39 -7.66
C GLY A 217 10.46 -8.31 -7.04
N LYS A 218 10.62 -7.19 -7.74
CA LYS A 218 11.34 -6.00 -7.24
C LYS A 218 10.34 -4.93 -6.78
N PRO A 219 10.65 -4.15 -5.73
CA PRO A 219 9.81 -3.04 -5.29
C PRO A 219 9.43 -2.07 -6.42
N GLU A 220 10.33 -1.83 -7.37
CA GLU A 220 10.12 -0.95 -8.51
C GLU A 220 9.04 -1.47 -9.47
N GLU A 221 8.86 -2.78 -9.58
CA GLU A 221 7.82 -3.38 -10.43
C GLU A 221 6.42 -3.07 -9.87
N ILE A 222 6.29 -3.12 -8.54
CA ILE A 222 5.05 -2.71 -7.86
C ILE A 222 4.85 -1.20 -7.91
N ALA A 223 5.93 -0.42 -7.79
CA ALA A 223 5.88 1.04 -7.89
C ALA A 223 5.43 1.52 -9.28
N ASN A 224 5.83 0.84 -10.37
CA ASN A 224 5.37 1.14 -11.72
C ASN A 224 3.87 0.89 -11.88
N LEU A 225 3.35 -0.19 -11.29
CA LEU A 225 1.91 -0.47 -11.30
C LEU A 225 1.13 0.55 -10.45
N ALA A 226 1.66 0.91 -9.28
CA ALA A 226 1.08 1.96 -8.45
C ALA A 226 1.05 3.32 -9.18
N LEU A 227 2.10 3.66 -9.94
CA LEU A 227 2.14 4.85 -10.78
C LEU A 227 1.04 4.84 -11.85
N TYR A 228 0.86 3.74 -12.56
CA TYR A 228 -0.23 3.60 -13.52
C TYR A 228 -1.59 3.86 -12.85
N LEU A 229 -1.84 3.26 -11.69
CA LEU A 229 -3.10 3.41 -10.96
C LEU A 229 -3.29 4.81 -10.37
N ALA A 230 -2.21 5.51 -10.02
CA ALA A 230 -2.23 6.88 -9.53
C ALA A 230 -2.53 7.90 -10.64
N SER A 231 -2.08 7.61 -11.86
CA SER A 231 -2.19 8.50 -13.02
C SER A 231 -3.55 8.46 -13.71
N ASP A 232 -3.81 9.42 -14.59
CA ASP A 232 -5.03 9.48 -15.41
C ASP A 232 -5.08 8.39 -16.50
N GLU A 233 -3.98 7.67 -16.75
CA GLU A 233 -3.95 6.54 -17.68
C GLU A 233 -4.87 5.39 -17.25
N SER A 234 -5.12 5.26 -15.95
CA SER A 234 -6.04 4.27 -15.39
C SER A 234 -7.47 4.81 -15.16
N SER A 235 -7.88 5.83 -15.92
CA SER A 235 -9.15 6.54 -15.75
C SER A 235 -10.40 5.66 -15.80
N PHE A 236 -10.33 4.50 -16.44
CA PHE A 236 -11.45 3.53 -16.51
C PHE A 236 -11.29 2.34 -15.56
N SER A 237 -10.33 2.40 -14.61
CA SER A 237 -10.06 1.35 -13.63
C SER A 237 -10.52 1.79 -12.24
N THR A 238 -11.60 1.20 -11.72
CA THR A 238 -12.04 1.35 -10.33
C THR A 238 -12.62 0.05 -9.82
N GLY A 239 -12.35 -0.31 -8.57
CA GLY A 239 -12.72 -1.60 -7.98
C GLY A 239 -11.95 -2.80 -8.58
N SER A 240 -10.92 -2.53 -9.36
CA SER A 240 -10.18 -3.55 -10.12
C SER A 240 -9.04 -4.14 -9.29
N GLU A 241 -8.78 -5.42 -9.57
CA GLU A 241 -7.70 -6.20 -8.96
C GLU A 241 -6.53 -6.29 -9.95
N PHE A 242 -5.34 -5.92 -9.51
CA PHE A 242 -4.12 -5.95 -10.30
C PHE A 242 -3.12 -6.88 -9.64
N VAL A 243 -2.93 -8.04 -10.22
CA VAL A 243 -2.00 -9.05 -9.74
C VAL A 243 -0.63 -8.82 -10.37
N ALA A 244 0.42 -8.80 -9.54
CA ALA A 244 1.81 -8.68 -9.96
C ALA A 244 2.67 -9.65 -9.15
N ASP A 245 2.65 -10.91 -9.55
CA ASP A 245 3.12 -12.04 -8.76
C ASP A 245 4.03 -13.02 -9.53
N GLY A 246 4.53 -12.64 -10.69
CA GLY A 246 5.39 -13.52 -11.49
C GLY A 246 4.72 -14.81 -11.96
N GLY A 247 3.37 -14.83 -12.01
CA GLY A 247 2.57 -15.96 -12.45
C GLY A 247 2.19 -16.95 -11.32
N TYR A 248 2.48 -16.62 -10.06
CA TYR A 248 2.22 -17.48 -8.91
C TYR A 248 0.76 -17.96 -8.85
N THR A 249 -0.21 -17.06 -9.00
CA THR A 249 -1.63 -17.38 -8.90
C THR A 249 -2.29 -17.76 -10.23
N ALA A 250 -1.54 -17.83 -11.31
CA ALA A 250 -2.06 -18.18 -12.64
C ALA A 250 -2.01 -19.70 -12.93
N GLN A 251 -1.50 -20.51 -12.02
CA GLN A 251 -1.31 -21.96 -12.15
C GLN A 251 -2.25 -22.76 -11.26
#